data_9c9475c6e181cd3fc5bedff77c258353
#
_entry.id   9c9475c6e181cd3fc5bedff77c258353
#
_cell.length_a   1.000
_cell.length_b   1.000
_cell.length_c   1.000
_cell.angle_alpha   90.00
_cell.angle_beta   90.00
_cell.angle_gamma   90.00
#
_symmetry.space_group_name_H-M   'P 1'
#
loop_
_entity.id
_entity.type
_entity.pdbx_description
1 polymer ?
#
loop_
_entity_poly.entity_id
_entity_poly.type
_entity_poly.pdbx_seq_one_letter_code
_entity_poly.pdbx_strand_id
1 'polypeptide(L)'
;MHNWSEDVESLSKDEFKEREEQANRFAAAFLLPESTFQIDVITAPYSLPYYKQLKQKWKVSMAAMIRRAYTLNIISADDYQILVRTMQRRSIWKNEPLDDVLITSEPSLLRTSVMMLLSEKVFTAKEFVDELSFDFGLSLYSEEIEHLINLPENTLLINKVLTSPKLFLK
;
A
#
# COMPACT_ATOMS: atom_id res chain seq x y z
N MET A 1 -12.42 -5.84 -13.90
CA MET A 1 -12.49 -6.42 -12.54
C MET A 1 -11.85 -7.79 -12.62
N HIS A 2 -10.74 -7.99 -11.90
CA HIS A 2 -10.14 -9.32 -11.85
C HIS A 2 -10.94 -10.19 -10.89
N ASN A 3 -11.24 -11.42 -11.34
CA ASN A 3 -11.92 -12.39 -10.49
C ASN A 3 -10.87 -12.96 -9.52
N TRP A 4 -10.92 -12.58 -8.26
CA TRP A 4 -9.97 -13.00 -7.22
C TRP A 4 -10.09 -14.48 -6.82
N SER A 5 -11.00 -15.22 -7.45
CA SER A 5 -11.29 -16.62 -7.13
C SER A 5 -10.39 -17.65 -7.87
N GLU A 6 -9.49 -17.21 -8.74
CA GLU A 6 -8.55 -18.11 -9.37
C GLU A 6 -7.31 -18.25 -8.50
N ASP A 7 -7.01 -19.50 -8.17
CA ASP A 7 -5.86 -19.90 -7.37
C ASP A 7 -4.57 -19.40 -8.06
N VAL A 8 -3.79 -18.57 -7.37
CA VAL A 8 -2.54 -17.99 -7.91
C VAL A 8 -1.57 -19.11 -8.33
N GLU A 9 -1.64 -20.29 -7.68
CA GLU A 9 -0.82 -21.46 -7.99
C GLU A 9 -1.17 -22.11 -9.33
N SER A 10 -2.37 -21.83 -9.89
CA SER A 10 -2.81 -22.40 -11.18
C SER A 10 -2.43 -21.54 -12.40
N LEU A 11 -1.86 -20.35 -12.19
CA LEU A 11 -1.50 -19.43 -13.27
C LEU A 11 -0.28 -19.90 -14.05
N SER A 12 -0.33 -19.75 -15.36
CA SER A 12 0.86 -19.86 -16.19
C SER A 12 1.86 -18.71 -15.87
N LYS A 13 3.13 -18.90 -16.21
CA LYS A 13 4.16 -17.86 -16.01
C LYS A 13 3.83 -16.55 -16.72
N ASP A 14 3.20 -16.61 -17.87
CA ASP A 14 2.85 -15.42 -18.67
C ASP A 14 1.67 -14.68 -18.05
N GLU A 15 0.64 -15.38 -17.58
CA GLU A 15 -0.50 -14.80 -16.86
C GLU A 15 -0.06 -14.18 -15.53
N PHE A 16 0.82 -14.85 -14.78
CA PHE A 16 1.38 -14.30 -13.56
C PHE A 16 2.14 -13.00 -13.83
N LYS A 17 3.00 -12.99 -14.87
CA LYS A 17 3.75 -11.80 -15.26
C LYS A 17 2.84 -10.65 -15.70
N GLU A 18 1.78 -10.94 -16.44
CA GLU A 18 0.82 -9.92 -16.85
C GLU A 18 0.09 -9.31 -15.64
N ARG A 19 -0.34 -10.13 -14.68
CA ARG A 19 -0.95 -9.66 -13.42
C ARG A 19 0.02 -8.81 -12.60
N GLU A 20 1.28 -9.23 -12.51
CA GLU A 20 2.33 -8.45 -11.83
C GLU A 20 2.54 -7.09 -12.51
N GLU A 21 2.59 -7.04 -13.84
CA GLU A 21 2.71 -5.79 -14.58
C GLU A 21 1.50 -4.87 -14.37
N GLN A 22 0.29 -5.42 -14.33
CA GLN A 22 -0.93 -4.65 -14.05
C GLN A 22 -0.91 -4.08 -12.63
N ALA A 23 -0.55 -4.89 -11.64
CA ALA A 23 -0.41 -4.46 -10.25
C ALA A 23 0.65 -3.34 -10.10
N ASN A 24 1.80 -3.50 -10.77
CA ASN A 24 2.85 -2.49 -10.78
C ASN A 24 2.42 -1.18 -11.47
N ARG A 25 1.64 -1.25 -12.55
CA ARG A 25 1.07 -0.06 -13.21
C ARG A 25 0.09 0.66 -12.30
N PHE A 26 -0.78 -0.09 -11.61
CA PHE A 26 -1.72 0.47 -10.66
C PHE A 26 -0.98 1.16 -9.50
N ALA A 27 -0.04 0.47 -8.86
CA ALA A 27 0.75 1.02 -7.76
C ALA A 27 1.52 2.29 -8.18
N ALA A 28 2.12 2.27 -9.38
CA ALA A 28 2.82 3.43 -9.92
C ALA A 28 1.88 4.63 -10.18
N ALA A 29 0.66 4.39 -10.67
CA ALA A 29 -0.32 5.44 -10.89
C ALA A 29 -0.87 6.01 -9.57
N PHE A 30 -1.08 5.15 -8.59
CA PHE A 30 -1.57 5.52 -7.26
C PHE A 30 -0.53 6.33 -6.46
N LEU A 31 0.73 5.84 -6.41
CA LEU A 31 1.79 6.49 -5.63
C LEU A 31 2.38 7.73 -6.32
N LEU A 32 2.39 7.74 -7.65
CA LEU A 32 2.99 8.78 -8.50
C LEU A 32 1.98 9.20 -9.58
N PRO A 33 0.89 9.92 -9.21
CA PRO A 33 -0.11 10.40 -10.16
C PRO A 33 0.53 11.27 -11.24
N GLU A 34 0.16 11.01 -12.51
CA GLU A 34 0.78 11.66 -13.67
C GLU A 34 0.80 13.18 -13.57
N SER A 35 -0.38 13.78 -13.27
CA SER A 35 -0.56 15.23 -13.28
C SER A 35 0.35 15.98 -12.30
N THR A 36 0.68 15.36 -11.16
CA THR A 36 1.49 16.00 -10.12
C THR A 36 2.96 15.54 -10.18
N PHE A 37 3.21 14.26 -10.46
CA PHE A 37 4.56 13.73 -10.55
C PHE A 37 5.33 14.29 -11.76
N GLN A 38 4.65 14.47 -12.90
CA GLN A 38 5.26 15.04 -14.10
C GLN A 38 5.80 16.46 -13.86
N ILE A 39 5.06 17.29 -13.16
CA ILE A 39 5.48 18.67 -12.83
C ILE A 39 6.79 18.66 -12.05
N ASP A 40 6.90 17.76 -11.08
CA ASP A 40 8.11 17.67 -10.27
C ASP A 40 9.29 17.13 -11.06
N VAL A 41 9.10 16.01 -11.76
CA VAL A 41 10.22 15.28 -12.35
C VAL A 41 10.83 15.98 -13.57
N ILE A 42 10.04 16.76 -14.33
CA ILE A 42 10.50 17.45 -15.55
C ILE A 42 11.60 18.47 -15.28
N THR A 43 11.73 18.93 -14.05
CA THR A 43 12.75 19.91 -13.64
C THR A 43 14.18 19.37 -13.84
N ALA A 44 14.43 18.11 -13.52
CA ALA A 44 15.73 17.49 -13.74
C ALA A 44 15.62 15.95 -13.90
N PRO A 45 14.99 15.47 -15.00
CA PRO A 45 14.59 14.08 -15.18
C PRO A 45 15.76 13.10 -15.31
N TYR A 46 16.97 13.59 -15.54
CA TYR A 46 18.19 12.78 -15.73
C TYR A 46 19.12 12.80 -14.51
N SER A 47 18.73 13.49 -13.42
CA SER A 47 19.58 13.73 -12.26
C SER A 47 19.26 12.79 -11.10
N LEU A 48 20.14 11.81 -10.83
CA LEU A 48 20.02 10.95 -9.63
C LEU A 48 19.99 11.74 -8.31
N PRO A 49 20.82 12.80 -8.11
CA PRO A 49 20.68 13.63 -6.92
C PRO A 49 19.30 14.28 -6.78
N TYR A 50 18.65 14.63 -7.89
CA TYR A 50 17.31 15.18 -7.86
C TYR A 50 16.26 14.13 -7.52
N TYR A 51 16.39 12.91 -8.04
CA TYR A 51 15.53 11.80 -7.59
C TYR A 51 15.66 11.49 -6.10
N LYS A 52 16.86 11.67 -5.53
CA LYS A 52 17.03 11.59 -4.07
C LYS A 52 16.22 12.67 -3.33
N GLN A 53 16.14 13.89 -3.85
CA GLN A 53 15.30 14.94 -3.26
C GLN A 53 13.80 14.61 -3.42
N LEU A 54 13.40 14.15 -4.61
CA LEU A 54 12.02 13.71 -4.85
C LEU A 54 11.61 12.55 -3.94
N LYS A 55 12.54 11.65 -3.60
CA LYS A 55 12.30 10.55 -2.65
C LYS A 55 11.87 11.06 -1.27
N GLN A 56 12.39 12.19 -0.80
CA GLN A 56 11.95 12.79 0.45
C GLN A 56 10.50 13.29 0.39
N LYS A 57 10.10 13.82 -0.77
CA LYS A 57 8.72 14.31 -1.00
C LYS A 57 7.73 13.18 -1.19
N TRP A 58 8.02 12.28 -2.12
CA TRP A 58 7.08 11.26 -2.58
C TRP A 58 7.08 9.97 -1.73
N LYS A 59 8.11 9.76 -0.90
CA LYS A 59 8.31 8.54 -0.10
C LYS A 59 8.32 7.25 -0.93
N VAL A 60 8.69 7.37 -2.20
CA VAL A 60 8.77 6.29 -3.18
C VAL A 60 10.24 6.11 -3.61
N SER A 61 10.64 4.88 -3.91
CA SER A 61 12.02 4.59 -4.32
C SER A 61 12.44 5.35 -5.58
N MET A 62 13.71 5.71 -5.68
CA MET A 62 14.26 6.36 -6.87
C MET A 62 14.07 5.49 -8.11
N ALA A 63 14.26 4.18 -7.99
CA ALA A 63 14.05 3.22 -9.07
C ALA A 63 12.60 3.25 -9.58
N ALA A 64 11.62 3.27 -8.69
CA ALA A 64 10.21 3.36 -9.08
C ALA A 64 9.87 4.70 -9.75
N MET A 65 10.42 5.82 -9.26
CA MET A 65 10.25 7.13 -9.88
C MET A 65 10.86 7.21 -11.27
N ILE A 66 12.08 6.67 -11.46
CA ILE A 66 12.74 6.59 -12.77
C ILE A 66 11.93 5.71 -13.73
N ARG A 67 11.41 4.56 -13.26
CA ARG A 67 10.53 3.71 -14.06
C ARG A 67 9.24 4.45 -14.44
N ARG A 68 8.66 5.20 -13.52
CA ARG A 68 7.45 6.00 -13.78
C ARG A 68 7.72 7.10 -14.81
N ALA A 69 8.84 7.82 -14.69
CA ALA A 69 9.25 8.83 -15.67
C ALA A 69 9.39 8.25 -17.08
N TYR A 70 9.93 7.04 -17.20
CA TYR A 70 9.99 6.31 -18.46
C TYR A 70 8.62 5.93 -18.99
N THR A 71 7.73 5.37 -18.15
CA THR A 71 6.38 4.97 -18.58
C THR A 71 5.48 6.15 -18.96
N LEU A 72 5.79 7.34 -18.44
CA LEU A 72 5.12 8.60 -18.81
C LEU A 72 5.79 9.29 -20.02
N ASN A 73 6.77 8.65 -20.66
CA ASN A 73 7.54 9.21 -21.79
C ASN A 73 8.25 10.55 -21.46
N ILE A 74 8.59 10.80 -20.21
CA ILE A 74 9.35 11.99 -19.76
C ILE A 74 10.84 11.78 -20.08
N ILE A 75 11.30 10.54 -19.99
CA ILE A 75 12.67 10.13 -20.37
C ILE A 75 12.60 9.03 -21.43
N SER A 76 13.63 8.96 -22.28
CA SER A 76 13.75 7.92 -23.29
C SER A 76 14.14 6.56 -22.70
N ALA A 77 14.05 5.50 -23.53
CA ALA A 77 14.53 4.16 -23.13
C ALA A 77 16.04 4.14 -22.85
N ASP A 78 16.82 4.88 -23.63
CA ASP A 78 18.27 4.98 -23.47
C ASP A 78 18.62 5.69 -22.15
N ASP A 79 17.95 6.80 -21.84
CA ASP A 79 18.13 7.55 -20.60
C ASP A 79 17.75 6.70 -19.38
N TYR A 80 16.63 5.96 -19.47
CA TYR A 80 16.23 5.01 -18.43
C TYR A 80 17.34 3.98 -18.18
N GLN A 81 17.90 3.37 -19.23
CA GLN A 81 18.98 2.40 -19.08
C GLN A 81 20.25 3.02 -18.49
N ILE A 82 20.59 4.26 -18.89
CA ILE A 82 21.75 4.98 -18.34
C ILE A 82 21.58 5.22 -16.84
N LEU A 83 20.41 5.68 -16.41
CA LEU A 83 20.09 5.90 -15.00
C LEU A 83 20.17 4.60 -14.19
N VAL A 84 19.54 3.52 -14.68
CA VAL A 84 19.57 2.20 -14.03
C VAL A 84 21.01 1.67 -13.89
N ARG A 85 21.79 1.68 -14.98
CA ARG A 85 23.20 1.25 -14.94
C ARG A 85 24.05 2.12 -13.99
N THR A 86 23.73 3.40 -13.89
CA THR A 86 24.44 4.31 -12.98
C THR A 86 24.10 3.99 -11.53
N MET A 87 22.84 3.69 -11.21
CA MET A 87 22.44 3.23 -9.88
C MET A 87 23.12 1.90 -9.50
N GLN A 88 23.18 0.95 -10.44
CA GLN A 88 23.86 -0.34 -10.24
C GLN A 88 25.35 -0.15 -9.97
N ARG A 89 26.06 0.65 -10.79
CA ARG A 89 27.49 0.93 -10.61
C ARG A 89 27.81 1.61 -9.27
N ARG A 90 26.87 2.42 -8.76
CA ARG A 90 27.02 3.09 -7.45
C ARG A 90 26.54 2.22 -6.28
N SER A 91 26.13 0.96 -6.55
CA SER A 91 25.58 0.05 -5.55
C SER A 91 24.36 0.59 -4.80
N ILE A 92 23.62 1.54 -5.40
CA ILE A 92 22.42 2.14 -4.82
C ILE A 92 21.11 1.60 -5.42
N TRP A 93 21.17 0.47 -6.14
CA TRP A 93 19.99 -0.16 -6.70
C TRP A 93 19.16 -0.90 -5.68
N LYS A 94 19.80 -1.60 -4.74
CA LYS A 94 19.11 -2.38 -3.69
C LYS A 94 18.95 -1.61 -2.39
N ASN A 95 19.92 -0.77 -2.06
CA ASN A 95 19.94 0.07 -0.86
C ASN A 95 20.05 1.53 -1.33
N GLU A 96 18.93 2.14 -1.54
CA GLU A 96 18.89 3.52 -2.00
C GLU A 96 19.23 4.51 -0.88
N PRO A 97 19.78 5.69 -1.23
CA PRO A 97 19.93 6.74 -0.24
C PRO A 97 18.60 7.04 0.48
N LEU A 98 18.65 7.23 1.78
CA LEU A 98 17.52 7.53 2.67
C LEU A 98 16.59 6.34 3.00
N ASP A 99 16.87 5.11 2.59
CA ASP A 99 16.05 3.94 2.97
C ASP A 99 16.03 3.72 4.48
N ASP A 100 17.13 4.05 5.15
CA ASP A 100 17.32 3.97 6.59
C ASP A 100 16.67 5.13 7.38
N VAL A 101 16.35 6.22 6.70
CA VAL A 101 15.85 7.46 7.33
C VAL A 101 14.36 7.70 7.07
N LEU A 102 13.88 7.29 5.89
CA LEU A 102 12.49 7.49 5.50
C LEU A 102 11.60 6.43 6.12
N ILE A 103 10.98 6.77 7.22
CA ILE A 103 9.94 5.94 7.84
C ILE A 103 8.67 6.04 7.01
N THR A 104 8.08 4.89 6.68
CA THR A 104 6.74 4.83 6.09
C THR A 104 5.72 5.41 7.07
N SER A 105 4.84 6.26 6.58
CA SER A 105 3.76 6.80 7.41
C SER A 105 2.82 5.67 7.81
N GLU A 106 2.64 5.47 9.09
CA GLU A 106 1.59 4.58 9.59
C GLU A 106 0.21 5.20 9.35
N PRO A 107 -0.85 4.40 9.17
CA PRO A 107 -2.20 4.89 8.97
C PRO A 107 -2.70 5.57 10.25
N SER A 108 -2.53 6.89 10.35
CA SER A 108 -2.88 7.68 11.53
C SER A 108 -4.28 8.26 11.47
N LEU A 109 -4.74 8.71 10.30
CA LEU A 109 -6.04 9.36 10.15
C LEU A 109 -7.20 8.39 10.44
N LEU A 110 -7.20 7.22 9.82
CA LEU A 110 -8.23 6.19 10.07
C LEU A 110 -8.22 5.74 11.53
N ARG A 111 -7.03 5.48 12.09
CA ARG A 111 -6.88 5.17 13.51
C ARG A 111 -7.52 6.23 14.39
N THR A 112 -7.17 7.50 14.19
CA THR A 112 -7.69 8.61 15.00
C THR A 112 -9.20 8.75 14.86
N SER A 113 -9.74 8.62 13.64
CA SER A 113 -11.18 8.70 13.39
C SER A 113 -11.94 7.57 14.10
N VAL A 114 -11.48 6.32 13.97
CA VAL A 114 -12.12 5.17 14.62
C VAL A 114 -12.04 5.31 16.15
N MET A 115 -10.88 5.66 16.70
CA MET A 115 -10.74 5.88 18.13
C MET A 115 -11.66 6.99 18.64
N MET A 116 -11.82 8.09 17.90
CA MET A 116 -12.74 9.17 18.24
C MET A 116 -14.20 8.69 18.23
N LEU A 117 -14.63 7.99 17.18
CA LEU A 117 -15.99 7.46 17.06
C LEU A 117 -16.35 6.50 18.20
N LEU A 118 -15.39 5.63 18.58
CA LEU A 118 -15.57 4.72 19.71
C LEU A 118 -15.61 5.46 21.05
N SER A 119 -14.75 6.47 21.26
CA SER A 119 -14.71 7.25 22.49
C SER A 119 -15.96 8.09 22.71
N GLU A 120 -16.49 8.67 21.64
CA GLU A 120 -17.74 9.44 21.65
C GLU A 120 -19.00 8.55 21.61
N LYS A 121 -18.82 7.23 21.62
CA LYS A 121 -19.91 6.24 21.58
C LYS A 121 -20.87 6.41 20.39
N VAL A 122 -20.36 6.88 19.27
CA VAL A 122 -21.10 6.93 17.99
C VAL A 122 -21.35 5.50 17.50
N PHE A 123 -20.36 4.63 17.69
CA PHE A 123 -20.42 3.19 17.46
C PHE A 123 -19.84 2.41 18.64
N THR A 124 -20.36 1.24 18.88
CA THR A 124 -19.64 0.22 19.65
C THR A 124 -18.66 -0.54 18.75
N ALA A 125 -17.66 -1.19 19.33
CA ALA A 125 -16.72 -2.02 18.56
C ALA A 125 -17.45 -3.07 17.69
N LYS A 126 -18.54 -3.65 18.23
CA LYS A 126 -19.35 -4.63 17.51
C LYS A 126 -20.08 -4.01 16.31
N GLU A 127 -20.74 -2.89 16.51
CA GLU A 127 -21.46 -2.19 15.43
C GLU A 127 -20.50 -1.78 14.31
N PHE A 128 -19.31 -1.28 14.65
CA PHE A 128 -18.30 -0.91 13.66
C PHE A 128 -17.88 -2.11 12.78
N VAL A 129 -17.61 -3.28 13.39
CA VAL A 129 -17.24 -4.49 12.64
C VAL A 129 -18.41 -5.03 11.82
N ASP A 130 -19.61 -5.01 12.40
CA ASP A 130 -20.85 -5.47 11.74
C ASP A 130 -21.15 -4.59 10.51
N GLU A 131 -21.08 -3.25 10.61
CA GLU A 131 -21.30 -2.34 9.47
C GLU A 131 -20.27 -2.53 8.36
N LEU A 132 -18.98 -2.70 8.69
CA LEU A 132 -17.97 -3.02 7.68
C LEU A 132 -18.34 -4.28 6.89
N SER A 133 -18.88 -5.29 7.56
CA SER A 133 -19.27 -6.53 6.92
C SER A 133 -20.57 -6.39 6.12
N PHE A 134 -21.64 -5.81 6.70
CA PHE A 134 -22.97 -5.77 6.10
C PHE A 134 -23.11 -4.69 5.03
N ASP A 135 -22.60 -3.47 5.29
CA ASP A 135 -22.82 -2.33 4.40
C ASP A 135 -21.72 -2.22 3.33
N PHE A 136 -20.49 -2.63 3.66
CA PHE A 136 -19.35 -2.53 2.76
C PHE A 136 -18.81 -3.86 2.25
N GLY A 137 -19.35 -4.99 2.73
CA GLY A 137 -18.91 -6.33 2.29
C GLY A 137 -17.50 -6.72 2.74
N LEU A 138 -16.95 -6.05 3.76
CA LEU A 138 -15.61 -6.30 4.28
C LEU A 138 -15.66 -7.26 5.48
N SER A 139 -15.74 -8.56 5.21
CA SER A 139 -15.75 -9.61 6.24
C SER A 139 -14.33 -9.91 6.71
N LEU A 140 -13.83 -9.09 7.63
CA LEU A 140 -12.51 -9.23 8.25
C LEU A 140 -12.66 -9.53 9.75
N TYR A 141 -11.67 -10.22 10.33
CA TYR A 141 -11.61 -10.39 11.78
C TYR A 141 -11.20 -9.09 12.47
N SER A 142 -11.64 -8.90 13.72
CA SER A 142 -11.34 -7.69 14.50
C SER A 142 -9.84 -7.41 14.58
N GLU A 143 -9.02 -8.46 14.78
CA GLU A 143 -7.56 -8.34 14.86
C GLU A 143 -6.95 -7.88 13.52
N GLU A 144 -7.51 -8.32 12.39
CA GLU A 144 -7.05 -7.90 11.06
C GLU A 144 -7.34 -6.41 10.82
N ILE A 145 -8.54 -5.95 11.21
CA ILE A 145 -8.91 -4.54 11.12
C ILE A 145 -8.01 -3.70 12.00
N GLU A 146 -7.78 -4.12 13.25
CA GLU A 146 -6.88 -3.43 14.18
C GLU A 146 -5.47 -3.28 13.59
N HIS A 147 -4.93 -4.34 13.01
CA HIS A 147 -3.62 -4.33 12.38
C HIS A 147 -3.57 -3.42 11.15
N LEU A 148 -4.59 -3.49 10.26
CA LEU A 148 -4.64 -2.70 9.02
C LEU A 148 -4.63 -1.19 9.25
N ILE A 149 -5.32 -0.73 10.30
CA ILE A 149 -5.44 0.70 10.62
C ILE A 149 -4.63 1.10 11.85
N ASN A 150 -3.75 0.20 12.31
CA ASN A 150 -2.85 0.40 13.45
C ASN A 150 -3.58 0.82 14.74
N LEU A 151 -4.72 0.19 15.04
CA LEU A 151 -5.39 0.33 16.33
C LEU A 151 -4.61 -0.40 17.44
N PRO A 152 -4.74 0.03 18.70
CA PRO A 152 -4.26 -0.77 19.83
C PRO A 152 -4.92 -2.15 19.83
N GLU A 153 -4.16 -3.18 20.17
CA GLU A 153 -4.68 -4.53 20.32
C GLU A 153 -5.91 -4.58 21.23
N ASN A 154 -6.89 -5.37 20.86
CA ASN A 154 -8.13 -5.57 21.61
C ASN A 154 -9.08 -4.35 21.65
N THR A 155 -8.89 -3.34 20.83
CA THR A 155 -9.80 -2.18 20.70
C THR A 155 -11.18 -2.61 20.16
N LEU A 156 -11.19 -3.53 19.19
CA LEU A 156 -12.39 -4.06 18.54
C LEU A 156 -12.80 -5.45 19.06
N LEU A 157 -12.24 -5.90 20.17
CA LEU A 157 -12.55 -7.20 20.73
C LEU A 157 -14.03 -7.27 21.12
N ILE A 158 -14.77 -8.06 20.36
CA ILE A 158 -16.14 -8.42 20.70
C ILE A 158 -16.02 -9.54 21.73
N ASN A 159 -16.32 -9.25 23.01
CA ASN A 159 -16.44 -10.28 24.02
C ASN A 159 -17.46 -11.32 23.55
N LYS A 160 -17.00 -12.39 22.95
CA LYS A 160 -17.80 -13.61 22.79
C LYS A 160 -18.10 -14.10 24.20
N VAL A 161 -19.27 -13.74 24.72
CA VAL A 161 -19.83 -14.48 25.83
C VAL A 161 -19.99 -15.90 25.30
N LEU A 162 -19.06 -16.77 25.69
CA LEU A 162 -19.19 -18.22 25.47
C LEU A 162 -20.43 -18.66 26.25
N THR A 163 -21.58 -18.55 25.63
CA THR A 163 -22.77 -19.27 26.11
C THR A 163 -22.45 -20.74 25.86
N SER A 164 -21.96 -21.39 26.91
CA SER A 164 -21.80 -22.84 26.92
C SER A 164 -23.15 -23.44 26.50
N PRO A 165 -23.19 -24.33 25.50
CA PRO A 165 -24.41 -25.01 25.13
C PRO A 165 -24.87 -25.78 26.37
N LYS A 166 -26.05 -25.45 26.89
CA LYS A 166 -26.70 -26.28 27.94
C LYS A 166 -26.99 -27.63 27.28
N LEU A 167 -26.17 -28.61 27.60
CA LEU A 167 -26.49 -30.01 27.31
C LEU A 167 -27.74 -30.38 28.09
N PHE A 168 -28.88 -30.44 27.42
CA PHE A 168 -30.06 -31.10 27.93
C PHE A 168 -29.84 -32.60 27.77
N LEU A 169 -29.34 -33.26 28.81
CA LEU A 169 -29.44 -34.71 28.95
C LEU A 169 -30.91 -35.06 29.18
N LYS A 170 -31.54 -35.79 28.26
CA LYS A 170 -32.79 -36.50 28.46
C LYS A 170 -32.47 -37.87 29.00
#